data_9c89bfe2ee378d4cb3c1f67738020078
#
_entry.id   9c89bfe2ee378d4cb3c1f67738020078
#
_cell.length_a   1.000
_cell.length_b   1.000
_cell.length_c   1.000
_cell.angle_alpha   90.00
_cell.angle_beta   90.00
_cell.angle_gamma   90.00
#
_symmetry.space_group_name_H-M   'P 1'
#
loop_
_entity.id
_entity.type
_entity.pdbx_description
1 polymer ?
#
loop_
_entity_poly.entity_id
_entity_poly.type
_entity_poly.pdbx_seq_one_letter_code
_entity_poly.pdbx_strand_id
1 'polypeptide(L)'
;MRSFQRVDRSRIGVDAETIIMKVQLVKLAHARSGDKGDTANVGLIALKEEYYPLLVKQVTAGAVKEHFGALVKGEVERFELPNLNALNFLLHGSLGGGGTLSLMTDAQGKTLSTALLRMSIEVPDADFETKPVR
;
A
#
# COMPACT_ATOMS: atom_id res chain seq x y z
N MET A 1 -19.85 -6.79 5.83
CA MET A 1 -20.83 -6.55 4.76
C MET A 1 -20.14 -5.98 3.55
N ARG A 2 -20.52 -6.45 2.41
CA ARG A 2 -19.94 -5.97 1.16
C ARG A 2 -20.56 -4.64 0.77
N SER A 3 -19.71 -3.80 0.22
CA SER A 3 -20.14 -2.52 -0.30
C SER A 3 -20.42 -2.68 -1.79
N PHE A 4 -21.59 -2.25 -2.24
CA PHE A 4 -21.92 -2.31 -3.65
C PHE A 4 -21.58 -0.98 -4.29
N GLN A 5 -20.32 -0.75 -4.50
CA GLN A 5 -19.88 0.44 -5.17
C GLN A 5 -19.50 0.10 -6.59
N ARG A 6 -19.63 1.10 -7.45
CA ARG A 6 -19.18 0.92 -8.81
C ARG A 6 -17.67 0.78 -8.81
N VAL A 7 -17.17 -0.26 -9.48
CA VAL A 7 -15.77 -0.58 -9.52
C VAL A 7 -15.29 -0.51 -10.96
N ASP A 8 -14.13 0.10 -11.15
CA ASP A 8 -13.49 0.10 -12.46
C ASP A 8 -12.80 -1.26 -12.64
N ARG A 9 -13.49 -2.18 -13.28
CA ARG A 9 -12.96 -3.54 -13.41
C ARG A 9 -11.75 -3.63 -14.31
N SER A 10 -11.54 -2.63 -15.15
CA SER A 10 -10.35 -2.64 -16.00
C SER A 10 -9.07 -2.49 -15.19
N ARG A 11 -9.14 -1.87 -14.02
CA ARG A 11 -7.97 -1.71 -13.16
C ARG A 11 -7.44 -3.03 -12.64
N ILE A 12 -8.29 -4.03 -12.52
CA ILE A 12 -7.90 -5.30 -11.95
C ILE A 12 -8.02 -6.45 -12.94
N GLY A 13 -8.40 -6.13 -14.18
CA GLY A 13 -8.36 -7.10 -15.26
C GLY A 13 -9.35 -8.23 -15.12
N VAL A 14 -10.56 -7.93 -14.65
CA VAL A 14 -11.58 -8.98 -14.47
C VAL A 14 -12.78 -8.69 -15.34
N ASP A 15 -13.56 -9.73 -15.60
CA ASP A 15 -14.77 -9.57 -16.38
C ASP A 15 -15.93 -9.11 -15.49
N ALA A 16 -17.09 -8.90 -16.12
CA ALA A 16 -18.22 -8.31 -15.43
C ALA A 16 -18.82 -9.23 -14.37
N GLU A 17 -18.56 -10.51 -14.46
CA GLU A 17 -19.18 -11.48 -13.57
C GLU A 17 -18.34 -11.81 -12.35
N THR A 18 -17.09 -11.36 -12.34
CA THR A 18 -16.23 -11.62 -11.21
C THR A 18 -16.65 -10.75 -10.04
N ILE A 19 -16.76 -11.37 -8.88
CA ILE A 19 -17.07 -10.65 -7.65
C ILE A 19 -15.81 -9.94 -7.18
N ILE A 20 -15.96 -8.65 -6.88
CA ILE A 20 -14.86 -7.82 -6.42
C ILE A 20 -14.99 -7.59 -4.94
N MET A 21 -13.89 -7.76 -4.21
CA MET A 21 -13.83 -7.52 -2.79
C MET A 21 -12.89 -6.37 -2.53
N LYS A 22 -13.19 -5.59 -1.51
CA LYS A 22 -12.27 -4.56 -1.05
C LYS A 22 -11.47 -5.15 0.10
N VAL A 23 -10.16 -5.16 -0.02
CA VAL A 23 -9.28 -5.85 0.92
C VAL A 23 -8.17 -4.90 1.35
N GLN A 24 -7.93 -4.81 2.64
CA GLN A 24 -6.82 -4.00 3.13
C GLN A 24 -5.50 -4.68 2.82
N LEU A 25 -4.49 -3.85 2.57
CA LEU A 25 -3.17 -4.36 2.19
C LEU A 25 -2.56 -5.28 3.22
N VAL A 26 -2.94 -5.14 4.49
CA VAL A 26 -2.40 -6.02 5.53
C VAL A 26 -2.71 -7.49 5.26
N LYS A 27 -3.76 -7.77 4.51
CA LYS A 27 -4.12 -9.13 4.15
C LYS A 27 -3.28 -9.67 2.98
N LEU A 28 -2.60 -8.79 2.28
CA LEU A 28 -1.92 -9.13 1.03
C LEU A 28 -0.42 -8.93 1.09
N ALA A 29 0.08 -8.18 2.07
CA ALA A 29 1.46 -7.75 2.05
C ALA A 29 2.00 -7.45 3.43
N HIS A 30 3.32 -7.47 3.52
CA HIS A 30 4.05 -6.89 4.64
C HIS A 30 4.46 -5.48 4.29
N ALA A 31 4.72 -4.66 5.28
CA ALA A 31 5.30 -3.36 5.04
C ALA A 31 6.42 -3.10 6.03
N ARG A 32 7.47 -2.47 5.55
CA ARG A 32 8.61 -2.07 6.36
C ARG A 32 8.94 -0.63 6.05
N SER A 33 9.41 0.11 7.03
CA SER A 33 9.76 1.48 6.77
C SER A 33 11.00 1.89 7.54
N GLY A 34 11.64 2.92 7.00
CA GLY A 34 12.79 3.56 7.62
C GLY A 34 12.73 5.03 7.28
N ASP A 35 13.71 5.78 7.75
CA ASP A 35 13.70 7.19 7.47
C ASP A 35 15.10 7.69 7.12
N LYS A 36 15.12 8.84 6.44
CA LYS A 36 16.34 9.57 6.13
C LYS A 36 15.96 11.04 6.09
N GLY A 37 16.31 11.78 7.14
CA GLY A 37 15.91 13.16 7.21
C GLY A 37 14.41 13.28 7.29
N ASP A 38 13.80 13.97 6.35
CA ASP A 38 12.36 14.08 6.33
C ASP A 38 11.72 13.21 5.24
N THR A 39 12.46 12.24 4.73
CA THR A 39 11.95 11.31 3.75
C THR A 39 11.84 9.93 4.37
N ALA A 40 10.67 9.34 4.25
CA ALA A 40 10.47 7.97 4.71
C ALA A 40 10.53 7.02 3.54
N ASN A 41 11.03 5.83 3.81
CA ASN A 41 11.14 4.77 2.83
C ASN A 41 10.21 3.66 3.31
N VAL A 42 9.22 3.30 2.51
CA VAL A 42 8.29 2.23 2.88
C VAL A 42 8.31 1.16 1.81
N GLY A 43 8.68 -0.04 2.22
CA GLY A 43 8.65 -1.20 1.35
C GLY A 43 7.38 -1.99 1.57
N LEU A 44 6.75 -2.41 0.49
CA LEU A 44 5.53 -3.20 0.52
C LEU A 44 5.81 -4.51 -0.21
N ILE A 45 5.76 -5.61 0.50
CA ILE A 45 6.17 -6.91 -0.02
C ILE A 45 4.98 -7.84 -0.04
N ALA A 46 4.65 -8.37 -1.21
CA ALA A 46 3.50 -9.26 -1.34
C ALA A 46 3.69 -10.54 -0.55
N LEU A 47 2.65 -10.98 0.15
CA LEU A 47 2.69 -12.22 0.90
C LEU A 47 2.70 -13.43 -0.02
N LYS A 48 2.12 -13.29 -1.20
CA LYS A 48 2.12 -14.32 -2.21
C LYS A 48 2.48 -13.69 -3.55
N GLU A 49 3.15 -14.46 -4.37
CA GLU A 49 3.57 -14.01 -5.68
C GLU A 49 2.38 -13.52 -6.52
N GLU A 50 1.26 -14.20 -6.43
CA GLU A 50 0.10 -13.86 -7.24
C GLU A 50 -0.57 -12.56 -6.78
N TYR A 51 -0.23 -12.05 -5.60
CA TYR A 51 -0.75 -10.76 -5.15
C TYR A 51 0.02 -9.59 -5.73
N TYR A 52 1.24 -9.83 -6.17
CA TYR A 52 2.09 -8.74 -6.63
C TYR A 52 1.49 -7.95 -7.79
N PRO A 53 0.92 -8.61 -8.83
CA PRO A 53 0.31 -7.83 -9.92
C PRO A 53 -0.82 -6.92 -9.45
N LEU A 54 -1.56 -7.33 -8.43
CA LEU A 54 -2.61 -6.49 -7.88
C LEU A 54 -2.03 -5.24 -7.23
N LEU A 55 -0.92 -5.40 -6.51
CA LEU A 55 -0.25 -4.27 -5.89
C LEU A 55 0.30 -3.33 -6.95
N VAL A 56 0.91 -3.87 -7.98
CA VAL A 56 1.50 -3.06 -9.05
C VAL A 56 0.44 -2.19 -9.72
N LYS A 57 -0.73 -2.76 -9.95
CA LYS A 57 -1.78 -2.03 -10.65
C LYS A 57 -2.45 -0.98 -9.78
N GLN A 58 -2.61 -1.25 -8.50
CA GLN A 58 -3.47 -0.40 -7.69
C GLN A 58 -2.74 0.45 -6.66
N VAL A 59 -1.57 0.01 -6.20
CA VAL A 59 -0.84 0.78 -5.20
C VAL A 59 0.15 1.68 -5.94
N THR A 60 -0.41 2.71 -6.57
CA THR A 60 0.38 3.66 -7.33
C THR A 60 0.90 4.76 -6.43
N ALA A 61 1.87 5.52 -6.92
CA ALA A 61 2.39 6.66 -6.16
C ALA A 61 1.26 7.64 -5.83
N GLY A 62 0.37 7.87 -6.79
CA GLY A 62 -0.75 8.78 -6.56
C GLY A 62 -1.72 8.25 -5.50
N ALA A 63 -2.00 6.96 -5.55
CA ALA A 63 -2.90 6.36 -4.57
C ALA A 63 -2.32 6.43 -3.16
N VAL A 64 -1.01 6.20 -3.04
CA VAL A 64 -0.34 6.27 -1.76
C VAL A 64 -0.33 7.70 -1.25
N LYS A 65 -0.05 8.65 -2.12
CA LYS A 65 -0.07 10.06 -1.75
C LYS A 65 -1.44 10.46 -1.21
N GLU A 66 -2.47 10.04 -1.91
CA GLU A 66 -3.84 10.35 -1.50
C GLU A 66 -4.19 9.68 -0.17
N HIS A 67 -3.74 8.46 0.00
CA HIS A 67 -4.02 7.71 1.22
C HIS A 67 -3.41 8.40 2.45
N PHE A 68 -2.18 8.87 2.33
CA PHE A 68 -1.51 9.52 3.45
C PHE A 68 -1.99 10.96 3.64
N GLY A 69 -2.43 11.60 2.57
CA GLY A 69 -2.94 12.95 2.67
C GLY A 69 -1.92 13.92 3.24
N ALA A 70 -2.31 14.65 4.25
CA ALA A 70 -1.47 15.70 4.82
C ALA A 70 -0.22 15.18 5.51
N LEU A 71 -0.15 13.89 5.79
CA LEU A 71 1.03 13.33 6.44
C LEU A 71 2.25 13.32 5.53
N VAL A 72 2.04 13.35 4.22
CA VAL A 72 3.13 13.37 3.26
C VAL A 72 3.01 14.63 2.44
N LYS A 73 3.80 15.62 2.78
CA LYS A 73 3.71 16.94 2.15
C LYS A 73 4.38 17.01 0.80
N GLY A 74 5.39 16.18 0.60
CA GLY A 74 6.13 16.18 -0.64
C GLY A 74 5.62 15.12 -1.59
N GLU A 75 6.48 14.83 -2.54
CA GLU A 75 6.19 13.89 -3.60
C GLU A 75 6.29 12.45 -3.10
N VAL A 76 5.52 11.54 -3.70
CA VAL A 76 5.68 10.12 -3.46
C VAL A 76 6.26 9.51 -4.72
N GLU A 77 7.38 8.79 -4.55
CA GLU A 77 8.00 8.05 -5.65
C GLU A 77 7.80 6.57 -5.41
N ARG A 78 7.54 5.84 -6.47
CA ARG A 78 7.34 4.41 -6.39
C ARG A 78 8.36 3.68 -7.24
N PHE A 79 8.93 2.62 -6.70
CA PHE A 79 9.89 1.77 -7.41
C PHE A 79 9.39 0.33 -7.36
N GLU A 80 9.45 -0.35 -8.49
CA GLU A 80 9.04 -1.74 -8.58
C GLU A 80 10.26 -2.62 -8.38
N LEU A 81 10.10 -3.64 -7.54
CA LEU A 81 11.15 -4.62 -7.27
C LEU A 81 10.58 -6.01 -7.54
N PRO A 82 10.39 -6.35 -8.81
CA PRO A 82 9.69 -7.60 -9.16
C PRO A 82 10.37 -8.86 -8.66
N ASN A 83 11.69 -8.86 -8.56
CA ASN A 83 12.40 -10.02 -8.05
C ASN A 83 12.06 -10.34 -6.60
N LEU A 84 11.56 -9.33 -5.89
CA LEU A 84 11.20 -9.49 -4.49
C LEU A 84 9.70 -9.46 -4.28
N ASN A 85 8.94 -9.37 -5.37
CA ASN A 85 7.49 -9.16 -5.31
C ASN A 85 7.16 -7.97 -4.42
N ALA A 86 7.89 -6.89 -4.61
CA ALA A 86 7.81 -5.74 -3.73
C ALA A 86 7.72 -4.43 -4.49
N LEU A 87 7.17 -3.45 -3.81
CA LEU A 87 7.18 -2.05 -4.24
C LEU A 87 7.87 -1.27 -3.15
N ASN A 88 8.62 -0.26 -3.55
CA ASN A 88 9.25 0.63 -2.57
C ASN A 88 8.79 2.05 -2.83
N PHE A 89 8.45 2.75 -1.76
CA PHE A 89 7.95 4.12 -1.85
C PHE A 89 8.86 5.04 -1.07
N LEU A 90 9.16 6.17 -1.69
CA LEU A 90 9.82 7.27 -0.99
C LEU A 90 8.77 8.33 -0.75
N LEU A 91 8.55 8.64 0.51
CA LEU A 91 7.54 9.60 0.93
C LEU A 91 8.26 10.86 1.38
N HIS A 92 8.35 11.82 0.48
CA HIS A 92 9.08 13.05 0.77
C HIS A 92 8.26 13.98 1.64
N GLY A 93 8.94 14.65 2.55
CA GLY A 93 8.26 15.57 3.44
C GLY A 93 7.31 14.89 4.40
N SER A 94 7.57 13.64 4.72
CA SER A 94 6.67 12.88 5.57
C SER A 94 7.06 12.92 7.03
N LEU A 95 8.25 13.39 7.34
CA LEU A 95 8.76 13.35 8.69
C LEU A 95 8.78 14.72 9.38
N GLY A 96 7.98 15.63 8.87
CA GLY A 96 7.74 16.88 9.55
C GLY A 96 8.97 17.73 9.74
N GLY A 97 9.80 17.81 8.70
CA GLY A 97 10.97 18.66 8.81
C GLY A 97 12.08 18.08 9.65
N GLY A 98 12.30 16.80 9.47
CA GLY A 98 13.46 16.18 10.06
C GLY A 98 13.37 15.99 11.55
N GLY A 99 12.24 15.62 12.03
CA GLY A 99 12.13 15.27 13.43
C GLY A 99 11.52 16.32 14.31
N THR A 100 10.93 17.33 13.71
CA THR A 100 10.21 18.29 14.51
C THR A 100 9.08 17.67 15.26
N LEU A 101 8.60 16.57 14.82
CA LEU A 101 7.47 15.93 15.47
C LEU A 101 7.96 14.78 16.29
N SER A 102 8.47 15.13 17.44
CA SER A 102 9.00 14.12 18.33
C SER A 102 7.99 13.07 18.72
N LEU A 103 6.74 13.42 18.71
CA LEU A 103 5.70 12.45 18.95
C LEU A 103 5.81 11.25 18.07
N MET A 104 6.24 11.46 16.85
CA MET A 104 6.28 10.42 15.87
C MET A 104 7.65 9.82 15.71
N THR A 105 8.63 10.39 16.35
CA THR A 105 10.01 10.03 16.09
C THR A 105 10.28 8.55 16.24
N ASP A 106 9.87 7.97 17.32
CA ASP A 106 10.15 6.57 17.58
C ASP A 106 9.25 5.63 16.84
N ALA A 107 8.08 6.10 16.50
CA ALA A 107 7.07 5.26 15.91
C ALA A 107 6.93 5.47 14.42
N GLN A 108 7.67 6.42 13.86
CA GLN A 108 7.46 6.78 12.46
C GLN A 108 7.53 5.63 11.52
N GLY A 109 8.56 4.83 11.65
CA GLY A 109 8.68 3.69 10.78
C GLY A 109 7.47 2.79 10.87
N LYS A 110 7.11 2.42 12.09
CA LYS A 110 5.97 1.56 12.29
C LYS A 110 4.67 2.26 11.92
N THR A 111 4.57 3.53 12.25
CA THR A 111 3.36 4.28 11.97
C THR A 111 3.07 4.34 10.48
N LEU A 112 4.09 4.65 9.68
CA LEU A 112 3.89 4.78 8.25
C LEU A 112 3.62 3.45 7.57
N SER A 113 4.35 2.41 7.96
CA SER A 113 4.11 1.10 7.38
C SER A 113 2.73 0.58 7.78
N THR A 114 2.35 0.76 9.03
CA THR A 114 1.03 0.35 9.50
C THR A 114 -0.06 1.13 8.78
N ALA A 115 0.15 2.42 8.62
CA ALA A 115 -0.82 3.24 7.92
C ALA A 115 -0.99 2.81 6.47
N LEU A 116 0.10 2.47 5.81
CA LEU A 116 0.01 2.00 4.43
C LEU A 116 -0.79 0.70 4.36
N LEU A 117 -0.59 -0.19 5.32
CA LEU A 117 -1.29 -1.47 5.32
C LEU A 117 -2.79 -1.34 5.54
N ARG A 118 -3.26 -0.19 5.97
CA ARG A 118 -4.70 0.08 6.11
C ARG A 118 -5.34 0.49 4.81
N MET A 119 -4.54 0.81 3.80
CA MET A 119 -5.06 1.13 2.50
C MET A 119 -5.75 -0.10 1.92
N SER A 120 -6.87 0.11 1.24
CA SER A 120 -7.61 -0.98 0.63
C SER A 120 -7.46 -0.98 -0.87
N ILE A 121 -7.45 -2.16 -1.46
CA ILE A 121 -7.50 -2.30 -2.91
C ILE A 121 -8.60 -3.27 -3.26
N GLU A 122 -8.90 -3.35 -4.55
CA GLU A 122 -9.96 -4.19 -5.06
C GLU A 122 -9.38 -5.49 -5.58
N VAL A 123 -9.90 -6.59 -5.12
CA VAL A 123 -9.36 -7.92 -5.42
C VAL A 123 -10.47 -8.79 -5.96
N PRO A 124 -10.26 -9.52 -7.07
CA PRO A 124 -11.24 -10.50 -7.51
C PRO A 124 -11.37 -11.60 -6.47
N ASP A 125 -12.62 -11.96 -6.18
CA ASP A 125 -12.87 -12.97 -5.16
C ASP A 125 -12.16 -14.28 -5.49
N ALA A 126 -12.06 -14.60 -6.78
CA ALA A 126 -11.42 -15.82 -7.22
C ALA A 126 -9.92 -15.86 -6.94
N ASP A 127 -9.29 -14.67 -6.91
CA ASP A 127 -7.84 -14.57 -6.70
C ASP A 127 -7.46 -14.43 -5.24
N PHE A 128 -8.41 -14.09 -4.40
CA PHE A 128 -8.12 -13.89 -3.00
C PHE A 128 -8.63 -15.07 -2.20
N GLU A 129 -7.70 -15.86 -1.69
CA GLU A 129 -8.04 -17.02 -0.88
C GLU A 129 -8.40 -16.58 0.51
N THR A 130 -9.49 -17.12 1.01
CA THR A 130 -9.86 -16.86 2.39
C THR A 130 -9.06 -17.73 3.35
N LYS A 131 -8.29 -18.65 2.81
CA LYS A 131 -7.46 -19.50 3.65
C LYS A 131 -6.36 -18.71 4.32
N PRO A 132 -5.95 -19.11 5.52
CA PRO A 132 -4.86 -18.40 6.18
C PRO A 132 -3.59 -18.44 5.36
N VAL A 133 -2.87 -17.34 5.40
CA VAL A 133 -1.56 -17.26 4.77
C VAL A 133 -0.56 -17.83 5.76
N ARG A 134 0.31 -18.67 5.25
CA ARG A 134 1.32 -19.30 6.11
C ARG A 134 2.69 -18.76 5.87
#